data_8f9c4f18f99e3a23de2825937e6393ad
#
_entry.id   8f9c4f18f99e3a23de2825937e6393ad
#
_cell.length_a   1.000
_cell.length_b   1.000
_cell.length_c   1.000
_cell.angle_alpha   90.00
_cell.angle_beta   90.00
_cell.angle_gamma   90.00
#
_symmetry.space_group_name_H-M   'P 1'
#
loop_
_entity.id
_entity.type
_entity.pdbx_description
1 polymer ?
#
loop_
_entity_poly.entity_id
_entity_poly.type
_entity_poly.pdbx_seq_one_letter_code
_entity_poly.pdbx_strand_id
1 'polypeptide(L)' 'MNKENASKLWKLIQEAGDYLQNRLPDSSSHPKGRNPYAHVALCVKDKFGLSYKDIDDNDFKKVEEYIVFLRNNPN' A
#
# COMPACT_ATOMS: atom_id res chain seq x y z
N MET A 1 -13.73 -1.44 -5.41
CA MET A 1 -14.18 -0.81 -4.13
C MET A 1 -15.21 0.27 -4.40
N ASN A 2 -16.23 0.35 -3.55
CA ASN A 2 -17.12 1.49 -3.61
C ASN A 2 -16.35 2.76 -3.17
N LYS A 3 -16.96 3.93 -3.36
CA LYS A 3 -16.28 5.19 -3.10
C LYS A 3 -15.81 5.34 -1.66
N GLU A 4 -16.63 4.92 -0.70
CA GLU A 4 -16.30 4.99 0.71
C GLU A 4 -15.14 4.08 1.05
N ASN A 5 -15.18 2.83 0.61
CA ASN A 5 -14.11 1.87 0.86
C ASN A 5 -12.79 2.29 0.18
N ALA A 6 -12.87 2.79 -1.04
CA ALA A 6 -11.68 3.27 -1.74
C ALA A 6 -11.03 4.43 -0.97
N SER A 7 -11.84 5.33 -0.43
CA SER A 7 -11.33 6.44 0.38
C SER A 7 -10.65 5.96 1.65
N LYS A 8 -11.24 4.97 2.32
CA LYS A 8 -10.65 4.38 3.52
C LYS A 8 -9.32 3.72 3.23
N LEU A 9 -9.24 2.95 2.13
CA LEU A 9 -7.99 2.30 1.73
C LEU A 9 -6.91 3.31 1.35
N TRP A 10 -7.30 4.37 0.66
CA TRP A 10 -6.35 5.44 0.32
C TRP A 10 -5.74 6.06 1.57
N LYS A 11 -6.58 6.30 2.58
CA LYS A 11 -6.11 6.84 3.86
C LYS A 11 -5.12 5.88 4.54
N LEU A 12 -5.42 4.58 4.53
CA LEU A 12 -4.51 3.57 5.07
C LEU A 12 -3.19 3.53 4.31
N ILE A 13 -3.24 3.64 2.97
CA ILE A 13 -2.04 3.67 2.15
C ILE A 13 -1.19 4.90 2.51
N GLN A 14 -1.82 6.05 2.69
CA GLN A 14 -1.11 7.26 3.10
C GLN A 14 -0.48 7.11 4.48
N GLU A 15 -1.21 6.56 5.44
CA GLU A 15 -0.71 6.34 6.79
C GLU A 15 0.46 5.35 6.79
N ALA A 16 0.34 4.26 6.03
CA ALA A 16 1.41 3.30 5.90
C ALA A 16 2.64 3.93 5.23
N GLY A 17 2.42 4.74 4.21
CA GLY A 17 3.50 5.45 3.54
C GLY A 17 4.21 6.42 4.47
N ASP A 18 3.46 7.15 5.29
CA ASP A 18 4.03 8.06 6.29
C ASP A 18 4.92 7.30 7.27
N TYR A 19 4.44 6.15 7.74
CA TYR A 19 5.20 5.31 8.66
C TYR A 19 6.47 4.75 8.02
N LEU A 20 6.37 4.35 6.74
CA LEU A 20 7.50 3.75 6.02
C LEU A 20 8.51 4.76 5.50
N GLN A 21 8.20 6.04 5.58
CA GLN A 21 9.13 7.07 5.13
C GLN A 21 10.45 6.94 5.92
N ASN A 22 11.56 6.84 5.18
CA ASN A 22 12.89 6.62 5.75
C ASN A 22 13.10 5.25 6.43
N ARG A 23 12.15 4.32 6.27
CA ARG A 23 12.25 2.97 6.81
C ARG A 23 12.40 1.88 5.75
N LEU A 24 12.16 2.22 4.48
CA LEU A 24 12.35 1.27 3.39
C LEU A 24 13.83 1.16 3.04
N PRO A 25 14.32 -0.08 2.78
CA PRO A 25 15.71 -0.24 2.34
C PRO A 25 15.91 0.41 0.97
N ASP A 26 17.11 0.91 0.74
CA ASP A 26 17.48 1.47 -0.56
C ASP A 26 17.47 0.37 -1.61
N SER A 27 17.18 0.78 -2.84
CA SER A 27 17.17 -0.12 -3.99
C SER A 27 18.12 0.43 -5.06
N SER A 28 18.76 -0.46 -5.79
CA SER A 28 19.62 -0.06 -6.92
C SER A 28 18.82 0.71 -7.98
N SER A 29 17.51 0.45 -8.06
CA SER A 29 16.62 1.16 -8.98
C SER A 29 16.20 2.52 -8.46
N HIS A 30 16.40 2.78 -7.17
CA HIS A 30 15.98 4.02 -6.50
C HIS A 30 17.09 4.52 -5.56
N PRO A 31 18.23 4.95 -6.11
CA PRO A 31 19.40 5.29 -5.30
C PRO A 31 19.18 6.50 -4.37
N LYS A 32 18.14 7.30 -4.61
CA LYS A 32 17.80 8.45 -3.77
C LYS A 32 16.71 8.11 -2.75
N GLY A 33 16.39 6.83 -2.61
CA GLY A 33 15.33 6.37 -1.75
C GLY A 33 14.09 5.97 -2.53
N ARG A 34 13.17 5.29 -1.86
CA ARG A 34 11.94 4.79 -2.46
C ARG A 34 10.78 5.64 -2.02
N ASN A 35 9.82 5.86 -2.94
CA ASN A 35 8.56 6.53 -2.59
C ASN A 35 7.70 5.55 -1.80
N PRO A 36 7.48 5.77 -0.49
CA PRO A 36 6.77 4.80 0.33
C PRO A 36 5.30 4.65 -0.04
N TYR A 37 4.67 5.71 -0.53
CA TYR A 37 3.26 5.66 -0.95
C TYR A 37 3.10 4.81 -2.19
N ALA A 38 3.96 5.04 -3.19
CA ALA A 38 3.98 4.22 -4.40
C ALA A 38 4.31 2.76 -4.08
N HIS A 39 5.23 2.53 -3.16
CA HIS A 39 5.58 1.19 -2.72
C HIS A 39 4.34 0.43 -2.20
N VAL A 40 3.59 1.03 -1.28
CA VAL A 40 2.41 0.39 -0.71
C VAL A 40 1.35 0.12 -1.79
N ALA A 41 1.07 1.13 -2.61
CA ALA A 41 0.07 1.00 -3.67
C ALA A 41 0.44 -0.09 -4.68
N LEU A 42 1.70 -0.15 -5.08
CA LEU A 42 2.19 -1.16 -6.03
C LEU A 42 2.18 -2.55 -5.42
N CYS A 43 2.52 -2.70 -4.15
CA CYS A 43 2.46 -3.98 -3.47
C CYS A 43 1.02 -4.51 -3.41
N VAL A 44 0.06 -3.64 -3.15
CA VAL A 44 -1.36 -4.02 -3.17
C VAL A 44 -1.75 -4.50 -4.57
N LYS A 45 -1.36 -3.74 -5.61
CA LYS A 45 -1.66 -4.12 -6.98
C LYS A 45 -1.03 -5.47 -7.35
N ASP A 46 0.21 -5.70 -6.96
CA ASP A 46 0.90 -6.97 -7.24
C ASP A 46 0.24 -8.13 -6.50
N LYS A 47 -0.16 -7.92 -5.25
CA LYS A 47 -0.76 -8.97 -4.43
C LYS A 47 -2.14 -9.39 -4.94
N PHE A 48 -2.97 -8.42 -5.30
CA PHE A 48 -4.37 -8.65 -5.65
C PHE A 48 -4.62 -8.64 -7.17
N GLY A 49 -3.62 -8.27 -7.95
CA GLY A 49 -3.74 -8.21 -9.41
C GLY A 49 -4.47 -6.99 -9.94
N LEU A 50 -4.95 -6.11 -9.07
CA LEU A 50 -5.72 -4.92 -9.43
C LEU A 50 -5.32 -3.76 -8.50
N SER A 51 -5.49 -2.53 -9.00
CA SER A 51 -5.40 -1.35 -8.14
C SER A 51 -6.40 -1.46 -7.00
N TYR A 52 -6.05 -0.89 -5.84
CA TYR A 52 -6.94 -0.96 -4.67
C TYR A 52 -8.36 -0.47 -4.98
N LYS A 53 -8.49 0.48 -5.90
CA LYS A 53 -9.80 1.03 -6.29
C LYS A 53 -10.67 0.03 -7.04
N ASP A 54 -10.04 -0.91 -7.73
CA ASP A 54 -10.72 -1.85 -8.61
C ASP A 54 -10.94 -3.22 -7.97
N ILE A 55 -10.47 -3.41 -6.75
CA ILE A 55 -10.66 -4.66 -6.01
C ILE A 55 -12.11 -4.69 -5.47
N ASP A 56 -12.71 -5.87 -5.45
CA ASP A 56 -14.09 -6.05 -4.98
C ASP A 56 -14.21 -5.65 -3.49
N ASP A 57 -15.36 -5.06 -3.13
CA ASP A 57 -15.65 -4.66 -1.74
C ASP A 57 -15.59 -5.82 -0.77
N ASN A 58 -15.90 -7.04 -1.23
CA ASN A 58 -15.84 -8.23 -0.39
C ASN A 58 -14.42 -8.51 0.09
N ASP A 59 -13.41 -7.97 -0.58
CA ASP A 59 -12.00 -8.15 -0.22
C ASP A 59 -11.43 -6.98 0.57
N PHE A 60 -12.27 -6.01 0.95
CA PHE A 60 -11.82 -4.82 1.67
C PHE A 60 -10.95 -5.18 2.88
N LYS A 61 -11.42 -6.10 3.71
CA LYS A 61 -10.70 -6.47 4.92
C LYS A 61 -9.34 -7.10 4.61
N LYS A 62 -9.27 -7.90 3.56
CA LYS A 62 -8.02 -8.52 3.13
C LYS A 62 -7.00 -7.47 2.68
N VAL A 63 -7.47 -6.46 1.95
CA VAL A 63 -6.61 -5.37 1.50
C VAL A 63 -6.14 -4.54 2.70
N GLU A 64 -7.05 -4.23 3.61
CA GLU A 64 -6.73 -3.51 4.84
C GLU A 64 -5.64 -4.23 5.64
N GLU A 65 -5.81 -5.53 5.86
CA GLU A 65 -4.85 -6.34 6.60
C GLU A 65 -3.50 -6.38 5.89
N TYR A 66 -3.51 -6.45 4.57
CA TYR A 66 -2.26 -6.48 3.80
C TYR A 66 -1.49 -5.15 3.90
N ILE A 67 -2.20 -4.03 3.88
CA ILE A 67 -1.57 -2.72 4.05
C ILE A 67 -0.91 -2.62 5.42
N VAL A 68 -1.58 -3.09 6.46
CA VAL A 68 -1.00 -3.14 7.81
C VAL A 68 0.23 -4.04 7.85
N PHE A 69 0.17 -5.18 7.16
CA PHE A 69 1.31 -6.09 7.04
C PHE A 69 2.51 -5.39 6.38
N LEU A 70 2.27 -4.65 5.30
CA LEU A 70 3.34 -3.93 4.61
C LEU A 70 3.99 -2.88 5.51
N ARG A 71 3.18 -2.19 6.30
CA ARG A 71 3.70 -1.21 7.25
C ARG A 71 4.62 -1.86 8.28
N ASN A 72 4.26 -3.05 8.76
CA ASN A 72 5.00 -3.75 9.80
C ASN A 72 6.17 -4.56 9.27
N ASN A 73 6.29 -4.72 7.97
CA ASN A 73 7.33 -5.53 7.33
C ASN A 73 7.97 -4.77 6.17
N PRO A 74 8.75 -3.72 6.46
CA PRO A 74 9.40 -2.91 5.40
C PRO A 74 10.38 -3.75 4.58
N ASN A 75 10.27 -3.62 3.25
CA ASN A 75 11.17 -4.31 2.32
C ASN A 75 11.76 -3.34 1.32
#